data_564b762a27e8d04ad931958cec638d66
#
_entry.id   564b762a27e8d04ad931958cec638d66
#
_cell.length_a   1.000
_cell.length_b   1.000
_cell.length_c   1.000
_cell.angle_alpha   90.00
_cell.angle_beta   90.00
_cell.angle_gamma   90.00
#
_symmetry.space_group_name_H-M   'P 1'
#
loop_
_entity.id
_entity.type
_entity.pdbx_description
1 polymer ?
#
loop_
_entity_poly.entity_id
_entity_poly.type
_entity_poly.pdbx_seq_one_letter_code
_entity_poly.pdbx_strand_id
1 'polypeptide(L)'
;MTFLDLIEFVMVYLGGWLILAILVGITVFFLIKKYYRMEFALLGVVVLVSLVLIFFGPKILPKAFEYPPFLETFGPSDGPALPFKSAITFLKNSSKMDRVKNIARDPNDIPSPIERSWPEKVKISLVTKEVISEIAPGISLNYWTFNGTVPGPFLRVREGDTVELTLSNDPSSVHAHNIDLHAVNGPGGGAVLTNVDPGETKTFTFQALNPGLYVYHCAHPNVATHDTHGMYGLILVEPAGGLSKVDKEFY
;
A
#
# COMPACT_ATOMS: atom_id res chain seq x y z
N MET A 1 -9.79 -11.09 12.89
CA MET A 1 -8.82 -12.04 12.33
C MET A 1 -9.60 -13.18 11.72
N THR A 2 -9.60 -13.29 10.42
CA THR A 2 -10.25 -14.40 9.71
C THR A 2 -9.38 -15.68 9.83
N PHE A 3 -9.95 -16.84 9.51
CA PHE A 3 -9.17 -18.10 9.47
C PHE A 3 -8.01 -18.02 8.46
N LEU A 4 -8.19 -17.25 7.37
CA LEU A 4 -7.14 -17.01 6.37
C LEU A 4 -6.01 -16.13 6.93
N ASP A 5 -6.34 -15.07 7.69
CA ASP A 5 -5.34 -14.22 8.35
C ASP A 5 -4.49 -15.01 9.34
N LEU A 6 -5.12 -15.96 10.06
CA LEU A 6 -4.41 -16.85 10.98
C LEU A 6 -3.44 -17.78 10.22
N ILE A 7 -3.88 -18.33 9.09
CA ILE A 7 -3.01 -19.16 8.23
C ILE A 7 -1.85 -18.32 7.69
N GLU A 8 -2.11 -17.12 7.23
CA GLU A 8 -1.09 -16.19 6.71
C GLU A 8 -0.09 -15.79 7.80
N PHE A 9 -0.59 -15.45 8.97
CA PHE A 9 0.25 -15.16 10.15
C PHE A 9 1.14 -16.35 10.51
N VAL A 10 0.57 -17.55 10.56
CA VAL A 10 1.30 -18.79 10.82
C VAL A 10 2.32 -19.06 9.70
N MET A 11 1.97 -18.85 8.45
CA MET A 11 2.87 -19.08 7.31
C MET A 11 4.01 -18.08 7.29
N VAL A 12 3.78 -16.81 7.59
CA VAL A 12 4.82 -15.77 7.63
C VAL A 12 5.75 -15.93 8.84
N TYR A 13 5.18 -16.17 10.02
CA TYR A 13 5.97 -16.29 11.25
C TYR A 13 6.58 -17.66 11.50
N LEU A 14 5.86 -18.72 11.13
CA LEU A 14 6.32 -20.08 11.34
C LEU A 14 6.77 -20.74 10.04
N GLY A 15 6.36 -20.23 8.88
CA GLY A 15 6.58 -20.88 7.59
C GLY A 15 8.06 -21.07 7.26
N GLY A 16 8.88 -20.07 7.46
CA GLY A 16 10.33 -20.18 7.24
C GLY A 16 10.98 -21.19 8.20
N TRP A 17 10.58 -21.15 9.46
CA TRP A 17 11.06 -22.08 10.49
C TRP A 17 10.48 -23.47 10.32
N LEU A 18 9.21 -23.57 9.90
CA LEU A 18 8.58 -24.84 9.59
C LEU A 18 9.25 -25.51 8.38
N ILE A 19 9.52 -24.76 7.32
CA ILE A 19 10.26 -25.23 6.15
C ILE A 19 11.66 -25.68 6.56
N LEU A 20 12.37 -24.88 7.34
CA LEU A 20 13.69 -25.23 7.84
C LEU A 20 13.64 -26.49 8.72
N ALA A 21 12.68 -26.57 9.64
CA ALA A 21 12.48 -27.75 10.48
C ALA A 21 12.15 -29.00 9.67
N ILE A 22 11.32 -28.88 8.63
CA ILE A 22 11.01 -29.97 7.70
C ILE A 22 12.26 -30.38 6.92
N LEU A 23 13.05 -29.45 6.38
CA LEU A 23 14.27 -29.76 5.64
C LEU A 23 15.33 -30.41 6.53
N VAL A 24 15.53 -29.90 7.75
CA VAL A 24 16.40 -30.52 8.75
C VAL A 24 15.88 -31.90 9.12
N GLY A 25 14.57 -32.03 9.36
CA GLY A 25 13.92 -33.32 9.65
C GLY A 25 14.12 -34.35 8.54
N ILE A 26 13.93 -33.96 7.29
CA ILE A 26 14.15 -34.81 6.11
C ILE A 26 15.63 -35.22 6.01
N THR A 27 16.55 -34.27 6.20
CA THR A 27 17.99 -34.52 6.14
C THR A 27 18.42 -35.51 7.23
N VAL A 28 17.96 -35.27 8.46
CA VAL A 28 18.21 -36.17 9.61
C VAL A 28 17.57 -37.55 9.38
N PHE A 29 16.35 -37.58 8.77
CA PHE A 29 15.68 -38.84 8.39
C PHE A 29 16.54 -39.67 7.45
N PHE A 30 17.03 -39.09 6.37
CA PHE A 30 17.86 -39.81 5.40
C PHE A 30 19.18 -40.28 6.02
N LEU A 31 19.78 -39.45 6.89
CA LEU A 31 21.00 -39.84 7.61
C LEU A 31 20.77 -41.01 8.58
N ILE A 32 19.70 -40.98 9.37
CA ILE A 32 19.37 -42.04 10.32
C ILE A 32 18.92 -43.31 9.59
N LYS A 33 18.07 -43.19 8.56
CA LYS A 33 17.65 -44.32 7.73
C LYS A 33 18.84 -45.04 7.09
N LYS A 34 19.86 -44.28 6.69
CA LYS A 34 21.10 -44.82 6.13
C LYS A 34 21.92 -45.62 7.17
N TYR A 35 21.89 -45.23 8.45
CA TYR A 35 22.80 -45.77 9.44
C TYR A 35 22.14 -46.65 10.53
N TYR A 36 20.84 -46.50 10.84
CA TYR A 36 20.28 -47.07 12.06
C TYR A 36 18.91 -47.75 11.99
N ARG A 37 18.26 -47.99 10.92
CA ARG A 37 16.92 -48.66 10.82
C ARG A 37 15.88 -48.27 11.92
N MET A 38 15.97 -47.07 12.49
CA MET A 38 15.13 -46.66 13.63
C MET A 38 14.10 -45.61 13.19
N GLU A 39 12.92 -46.05 12.79
CA GLU A 39 11.85 -45.16 12.31
C GLU A 39 11.20 -44.31 13.42
N PHE A 40 11.18 -44.81 14.67
CA PHE A 40 10.52 -44.09 15.79
C PHE A 40 11.41 -43.04 16.50
N ALA A 41 12.70 -43.23 16.55
CA ALA A 41 13.59 -42.23 17.15
C ALA A 41 13.63 -40.94 16.36
N LEU A 42 13.40 -40.97 15.06
CA LEU A 42 13.35 -39.84 14.18
C LEU A 42 12.12 -38.97 14.40
N LEU A 43 10.94 -39.59 14.55
CA LEU A 43 9.72 -38.86 14.88
C LEU A 43 9.91 -38.09 16.20
N GLY A 44 10.56 -38.73 17.18
CA GLY A 44 10.91 -38.07 18.45
C GLY A 44 11.84 -36.87 18.28
N VAL A 45 12.86 -36.96 17.42
CA VAL A 45 13.80 -35.85 17.15
C VAL A 45 13.08 -34.74 16.40
N VAL A 46 12.28 -35.03 15.39
CA VAL A 46 11.52 -34.00 14.65
C VAL A 46 10.54 -33.27 15.57
N VAL A 47 9.82 -34.02 16.42
CA VAL A 47 8.92 -33.43 17.41
C VAL A 47 9.68 -32.57 18.43
N LEU A 48 10.83 -33.02 18.92
CA LEU A 48 11.64 -32.27 19.88
C LEU A 48 12.18 -30.97 19.25
N VAL A 49 12.71 -31.03 18.04
CA VAL A 49 13.23 -29.85 17.32
C VAL A 49 12.09 -28.88 17.03
N SER A 50 10.92 -29.37 16.61
CA SER A 50 9.76 -28.54 16.40
C SER A 50 9.28 -27.86 17.68
N LEU A 51 9.24 -28.57 18.80
CA LEU A 51 8.90 -27.99 20.10
C LEU A 51 9.93 -26.95 20.54
N VAL A 52 11.23 -27.20 20.39
CA VAL A 52 12.29 -26.26 20.70
C VAL A 52 12.14 -25.00 19.84
N LEU A 53 11.87 -25.13 18.56
CA LEU A 53 11.67 -23.97 17.65
C LEU A 53 10.40 -23.20 18.00
N ILE A 54 9.31 -23.87 18.38
CA ILE A 54 8.06 -23.23 18.80
C ILE A 54 8.26 -22.45 20.11
N PHE A 55 8.93 -23.03 21.12
CA PHE A 55 9.06 -22.40 22.43
C PHE A 55 10.21 -21.39 22.53
N PHE A 56 11.29 -21.58 21.80
CA PHE A 56 12.50 -20.76 21.87
C PHE A 56 12.72 -19.90 20.62
N GLY A 57 12.14 -20.27 19.47
CA GLY A 57 12.24 -19.52 18.23
C GLY A 57 11.89 -18.03 18.40
N PRO A 58 10.76 -17.66 19.02
CA PRO A 58 10.40 -16.27 19.28
C PRO A 58 11.38 -15.49 20.17
N LYS A 59 12.18 -16.20 21.00
CA LYS A 59 13.19 -15.57 21.87
C LYS A 59 14.56 -15.39 21.21
N ILE A 60 14.80 -16.15 20.14
CA ILE A 60 16.08 -16.17 19.42
C ILE A 60 16.00 -15.29 18.17
N LEU A 61 14.78 -15.06 17.67
CA LEU A 61 14.56 -14.19 16.51
C LEU A 61 14.96 -12.75 16.81
N PRO A 62 15.70 -12.11 15.90
CA PRO A 62 15.96 -10.67 16.00
C PRO A 62 14.64 -9.91 16.10
N LYS A 63 14.59 -8.89 16.96
CA LYS A 63 13.42 -8.00 17.09
C LYS A 63 12.95 -7.36 15.76
N ALA A 64 13.83 -7.33 14.76
CA ALA A 64 13.49 -6.89 13.40
C ALA A 64 12.40 -7.73 12.71
N PHE A 65 12.08 -8.92 13.23
CA PHE A 65 10.99 -9.76 12.76
C PHE A 65 9.73 -9.67 13.64
N GLU A 66 9.75 -8.88 14.72
CA GLU A 66 8.54 -8.56 15.44
C GLU A 66 7.68 -7.63 14.58
N TYR A 67 6.41 -7.99 14.38
CA TYR A 67 5.47 -7.09 13.75
C TYR A 67 5.34 -5.83 14.58
N PRO A 68 5.40 -4.65 13.96
CA PRO A 68 5.21 -3.40 14.67
C PRO A 68 3.84 -3.39 15.36
N PRO A 69 3.73 -2.89 16.60
CA PRO A 69 2.48 -2.87 17.36
C PRO A 69 1.34 -2.05 16.69
N PHE A 70 1.65 -1.27 15.64
CA PHE A 70 0.62 -0.54 14.88
C PHE A 70 -0.40 -1.43 14.18
N LEU A 71 -0.11 -2.73 14.02
CA LEU A 71 -1.08 -3.69 13.47
C LEU A 71 -2.34 -3.79 14.32
N GLU A 72 -2.22 -3.57 15.61
CA GLU A 72 -3.34 -3.56 16.55
C GLU A 72 -4.10 -2.24 16.48
N THR A 73 -3.51 -1.17 15.95
CA THR A 73 -4.03 0.20 16.02
C THR A 73 -4.95 0.55 14.85
N PHE A 74 -4.82 -0.14 13.72
CA PHE A 74 -5.57 0.17 12.49
C PHE A 74 -6.81 -0.69 12.24
N GLY A 75 -7.26 -1.42 13.26
CA GLY A 75 -8.46 -2.26 13.19
C GLY A 75 -8.29 -3.52 12.34
N PRO A 76 -9.38 -4.22 12.03
CA PRO A 76 -9.37 -5.38 11.17
C PRO A 76 -9.05 -4.92 9.75
N SER A 77 -7.83 -4.51 9.53
CA SER A 77 -7.30 -4.31 8.20
C SER A 77 -7.02 -5.67 7.61
N ASP A 78 -6.89 -5.70 6.30
CA ASP A 78 -6.44 -6.87 5.56
C ASP A 78 -5.00 -7.31 5.95
N GLY A 79 -4.61 -7.01 7.17
CA GLY A 79 -3.36 -7.40 7.80
C GLY A 79 -2.14 -6.63 7.30
N PRO A 80 -1.02 -6.84 7.99
CA PRO A 80 0.23 -6.35 7.47
C PRO A 80 0.51 -7.12 6.21
N ALA A 81 0.78 -6.36 5.25
CA ALA A 81 1.16 -6.82 3.97
C ALA A 81 2.29 -7.84 4.02
N LEU A 82 2.13 -8.86 3.64
CA LEU A 82 2.49 -9.82 2.62
C LEU A 82 1.60 -11.02 2.84
N PRO A 83 0.32 -10.86 2.63
CA PRO A 83 -0.47 -12.02 2.42
C PRO A 83 0.23 -12.81 1.32
N PHE A 84 0.36 -14.09 1.52
CA PHE A 84 0.87 -15.01 0.50
C PHE A 84 0.16 -14.80 -0.84
N LYS A 85 -1.14 -14.44 -0.79
CA LYS A 85 -1.95 -14.01 -1.92
C LYS A 85 -1.38 -12.77 -2.62
N SER A 86 -1.03 -11.71 -1.88
CA SER A 86 -0.44 -10.50 -2.46
C SER A 86 0.93 -10.76 -3.08
N ALA A 87 1.78 -11.57 -2.43
CA ALA A 87 3.06 -11.97 -2.99
C ALA A 87 2.90 -12.74 -4.31
N ILE A 88 1.98 -13.70 -4.38
CA ILE A 88 1.69 -14.44 -5.61
C ILE A 88 1.11 -13.50 -6.69
N THR A 89 0.21 -12.61 -6.30
CA THR A 89 -0.40 -11.64 -7.23
C THR A 89 0.66 -10.69 -7.77
N PHE A 90 1.56 -10.19 -6.89
CA PHE A 90 2.71 -9.39 -7.31
C PHE A 90 3.59 -10.14 -8.33
N LEU A 91 3.96 -11.37 -8.04
CA LEU A 91 4.78 -12.17 -8.96
C LEU A 91 4.09 -12.38 -10.32
N LYS A 92 2.77 -12.57 -10.34
CA LYS A 92 1.99 -12.72 -11.58
C LYS A 92 1.86 -11.40 -12.36
N ASN A 93 1.76 -10.28 -11.66
CA ASN A 93 1.47 -8.97 -12.26
C ASN A 93 2.73 -8.11 -12.48
N SER A 94 3.84 -8.40 -11.81
CA SER A 94 5.07 -7.59 -11.87
C SER A 94 5.62 -7.37 -13.28
N SER A 95 5.37 -8.32 -14.19
CA SER A 95 5.74 -8.17 -15.61
C SER A 95 4.83 -7.22 -16.39
N LYS A 96 3.64 -6.91 -15.84
CA LYS A 96 2.66 -5.99 -16.44
C LYS A 96 2.75 -4.59 -15.85
N MET A 97 3.42 -4.44 -14.72
CA MET A 97 3.64 -3.14 -14.07
C MET A 97 4.62 -2.30 -14.88
N ASP A 98 4.36 -1.01 -14.96
CA ASP A 98 5.29 -0.08 -15.57
C ASP A 98 6.61 -0.05 -14.80
N ARG A 99 7.69 0.09 -15.56
CA ARG A 99 9.03 0.31 -15.02
C ARG A 99 9.52 1.66 -15.49
N VAL A 100 9.75 2.57 -14.54
CA VAL A 100 10.22 3.91 -14.84
C VAL A 100 11.58 4.15 -14.18
N LYS A 101 12.42 4.94 -14.82
CA LYS A 101 13.73 5.28 -14.28
C LYS A 101 13.63 6.29 -13.14
N ASN A 102 12.67 7.18 -13.22
CA ASN A 102 12.43 8.22 -12.21
C ASN A 102 10.93 8.27 -11.90
N ILE A 103 10.59 8.08 -10.63
CA ILE A 103 9.21 8.13 -10.14
C ILE A 103 8.76 9.55 -9.79
N ALA A 104 9.73 10.48 -9.60
CA ALA A 104 9.43 11.83 -9.14
C ALA A 104 8.61 12.59 -10.17
N ARG A 105 7.59 13.29 -9.68
CA ARG A 105 6.81 14.23 -10.49
C ARG A 105 7.67 15.44 -10.85
N ASP A 106 7.47 15.99 -12.05
CA ASP A 106 8.04 17.28 -12.43
C ASP A 106 7.43 18.39 -11.55
N PRO A 107 8.23 19.15 -10.80
CA PRO A 107 7.72 20.22 -9.94
C PRO A 107 7.03 21.36 -10.71
N ASN A 108 7.20 21.47 -12.02
CA ASN A 108 6.51 22.45 -12.86
C ASN A 108 5.18 21.91 -13.42
N ASP A 109 4.87 20.63 -13.22
CA ASP A 109 3.61 20.03 -13.68
C ASP A 109 2.48 20.33 -12.69
N ILE A 110 2.01 21.57 -12.71
CA ILE A 110 0.90 22.08 -11.91
C ILE A 110 -0.15 22.72 -12.83
N PRO A 111 -1.45 22.60 -12.49
CA PRO A 111 -2.52 23.29 -13.20
C PRO A 111 -2.36 24.82 -13.08
N SER A 112 -2.70 25.53 -14.15
CA SER A 112 -2.71 27.00 -14.13
C SER A 112 -3.65 27.57 -13.07
N PRO A 113 -3.38 28.77 -12.55
CA PRO A 113 -4.29 29.50 -11.67
C PRO A 113 -5.69 29.63 -12.28
N ILE A 114 -6.70 29.62 -11.41
CA ILE A 114 -8.11 29.69 -11.84
C ILE A 114 -8.49 31.17 -12.05
N GLU A 115 -8.80 31.53 -13.29
CA GLU A 115 -9.13 32.92 -13.65
C GLU A 115 -10.63 33.25 -13.52
N ARG A 116 -11.50 32.22 -13.48
CA ARG A 116 -12.95 32.42 -13.36
C ARG A 116 -13.35 32.90 -11.96
N SER A 117 -14.38 33.71 -11.89
CA SER A 117 -14.92 34.25 -10.63
C SER A 117 -16.18 33.55 -10.11
N TRP A 118 -16.64 32.49 -10.77
CA TRP A 118 -17.83 31.71 -10.42
C TRP A 118 -17.50 30.25 -10.15
N PRO A 119 -18.27 29.56 -9.28
CA PRO A 119 -18.14 28.12 -9.09
C PRO A 119 -18.59 27.34 -10.34
N GLU A 120 -17.95 26.19 -10.55
CA GLU A 120 -18.28 25.28 -11.65
C GLU A 120 -18.33 23.83 -11.16
N LYS A 121 -18.85 22.95 -12.04
CA LYS A 121 -18.67 21.52 -11.90
C LYS A 121 -17.35 21.09 -12.51
N VAL A 122 -16.39 20.72 -11.66
CA VAL A 122 -15.05 20.27 -12.05
C VAL A 122 -15.02 18.75 -12.02
N LYS A 123 -14.46 18.13 -13.07
CA LYS A 123 -14.24 16.69 -13.14
C LYS A 123 -12.76 16.41 -12.93
N ILE A 124 -12.46 15.53 -11.98
CA ILE A 124 -11.10 15.05 -11.71
C ILE A 124 -11.10 13.54 -11.88
N SER A 125 -10.13 13.03 -12.64
CA SER A 125 -9.94 11.59 -12.80
C SER A 125 -8.53 11.22 -12.36
N LEU A 126 -8.44 10.26 -11.44
CA LEU A 126 -7.20 9.71 -10.95
C LEU A 126 -7.17 8.20 -11.16
N VAL A 127 -6.01 7.68 -11.47
CA VAL A 127 -5.75 6.24 -11.57
C VAL A 127 -4.76 5.84 -10.49
N THR A 128 -5.13 4.93 -9.61
CA THR A 128 -4.15 4.29 -8.73
C THR A 128 -3.39 3.24 -9.52
N LYS A 129 -2.08 3.24 -9.38
CA LYS A 129 -1.21 2.41 -10.20
C LYS A 129 0.06 2.03 -9.44
N GLU A 130 0.40 0.76 -9.49
CA GLU A 130 1.67 0.27 -8.97
C GLU A 130 2.76 0.36 -10.05
N VAL A 131 3.89 0.96 -9.68
CA VAL A 131 5.00 1.26 -10.61
C VAL A 131 6.31 0.84 -9.99
N ILE A 132 7.14 0.14 -10.74
CA ILE A 132 8.46 -0.27 -10.29
C ILE A 132 9.47 0.80 -10.70
N SER A 133 10.16 1.38 -9.73
CA SER A 133 11.20 2.36 -9.97
C SER A 133 12.40 2.14 -9.05
N GLU A 134 13.54 2.62 -9.47
CA GLU A 134 14.77 2.55 -8.69
C GLU A 134 14.70 3.56 -7.53
N ILE A 135 14.99 3.12 -6.30
CA ILE A 135 15.09 3.96 -5.10
C ILE A 135 16.55 4.27 -4.76
N ALA A 136 17.45 3.37 -5.14
CA ALA A 136 18.88 3.53 -5.03
C ALA A 136 19.56 2.68 -6.12
N PRO A 137 20.83 2.91 -6.47
CA PRO A 137 21.52 2.14 -7.50
C PRO A 137 21.37 0.63 -7.32
N GLY A 138 20.70 -0.03 -8.27
CA GLY A 138 20.44 -1.46 -8.26
C GLY A 138 19.34 -1.93 -7.31
N ILE A 139 18.64 -1.03 -6.60
CA ILE A 139 17.56 -1.35 -5.67
C ILE A 139 16.27 -0.74 -6.20
N SER A 140 15.30 -1.59 -6.55
CA SER A 140 13.98 -1.16 -7.01
C SER A 140 12.93 -1.32 -5.92
N LEU A 141 11.97 -0.39 -5.90
CA LEU A 141 10.79 -0.42 -5.06
C LEU A 141 9.54 -0.51 -5.93
N ASN A 142 8.53 -1.23 -5.48
CA ASN A 142 7.19 -1.16 -6.02
C ASN A 142 6.48 0.03 -5.40
N TYR A 143 6.46 1.17 -6.10
CA TYR A 143 5.72 2.36 -5.67
C TYR A 143 4.24 2.17 -5.95
N TRP A 144 3.40 2.64 -5.03
CA TRP A 144 1.96 2.76 -5.23
C TRP A 144 1.66 4.24 -5.43
N THR A 145 0.95 4.54 -6.48
CA THR A 145 0.91 5.93 -6.93
C THR A 145 -0.49 6.38 -7.32
N PHE A 146 -0.70 7.67 -7.33
CA PHE A 146 -1.77 8.30 -8.11
C PHE A 146 -1.17 8.79 -9.43
N ASN A 147 -1.67 8.28 -10.56
CA ASN A 147 -1.24 8.58 -11.92
C ASN A 147 0.22 8.26 -12.24
N GLY A 148 0.84 7.32 -11.51
CA GLY A 148 2.18 6.81 -11.86
C GLY A 148 3.36 7.65 -11.40
N THR A 149 3.18 8.66 -10.57
CA THR A 149 4.25 9.52 -10.02
C THR A 149 4.14 9.70 -8.51
N VAL A 150 5.23 10.09 -7.88
CA VAL A 150 5.31 10.48 -6.47
C VAL A 150 5.93 11.88 -6.36
N PRO A 151 5.25 12.83 -5.73
CA PRO A 151 3.85 12.78 -5.32
C PRO A 151 2.89 12.58 -6.50
N GLY A 152 1.62 12.28 -6.20
CA GLY A 152 0.53 12.25 -7.18
C GLY A 152 0.25 13.63 -7.79
N PRO A 153 -0.71 13.78 -8.72
CA PRO A 153 -1.04 15.05 -9.34
C PRO A 153 -1.35 16.17 -8.35
N PHE A 154 -0.88 17.38 -8.61
CA PHE A 154 -1.38 18.56 -7.94
C PHE A 154 -2.79 18.85 -8.43
N LEU A 155 -3.76 18.87 -7.52
CA LEU A 155 -5.14 19.16 -7.83
C LEU A 155 -5.44 20.63 -7.51
N ARG A 156 -6.20 21.30 -8.39
CA ARG A 156 -6.56 22.71 -8.20
C ARG A 156 -8.03 22.90 -8.49
N VAL A 157 -8.75 23.43 -7.50
CA VAL A 157 -10.18 23.76 -7.57
C VAL A 157 -10.42 25.09 -6.90
N ARG A 158 -11.59 25.68 -7.07
CA ARG A 158 -11.97 26.96 -6.47
C ARG A 158 -13.04 26.73 -5.38
N GLU A 159 -13.03 27.60 -4.37
CA GLU A 159 -14.09 27.68 -3.38
C GLU A 159 -15.48 27.75 -4.05
N GLY A 160 -16.39 26.90 -3.61
CA GLY A 160 -17.73 26.76 -4.15
C GLY A 160 -17.86 25.76 -5.32
N ASP A 161 -16.75 25.28 -5.89
CA ASP A 161 -16.82 24.26 -6.94
C ASP A 161 -17.48 22.99 -6.46
N THR A 162 -18.25 22.38 -7.36
CA THR A 162 -18.75 21.00 -7.20
C THR A 162 -17.78 20.07 -7.93
N VAL A 163 -17.04 19.28 -7.19
CA VAL A 163 -16.02 18.38 -7.74
C VAL A 163 -16.58 16.98 -7.88
N GLU A 164 -16.58 16.46 -9.09
CA GLU A 164 -16.84 15.06 -9.40
C GLU A 164 -15.50 14.33 -9.58
N LEU A 165 -15.10 13.57 -8.56
CA LEU A 165 -13.84 12.83 -8.58
C LEU A 165 -14.11 11.36 -8.92
N THR A 166 -13.42 10.89 -9.94
CA THR A 166 -13.40 9.48 -10.36
C THR A 166 -12.06 8.88 -10.04
N LEU A 167 -12.04 7.83 -9.24
CA LEU A 167 -10.87 7.03 -8.93
C LEU A 167 -11.01 5.67 -9.59
N SER A 168 -10.02 5.27 -10.37
CA SER A 168 -9.91 3.91 -10.92
C SER A 168 -8.62 3.26 -10.43
N ASN A 169 -8.64 1.94 -10.28
CA ASN A 169 -7.46 1.17 -9.94
C ASN A 169 -7.01 0.34 -11.14
N ASP A 170 -5.73 0.48 -11.51
CA ASP A 170 -5.18 -0.24 -12.65
C ASP A 170 -5.32 -1.76 -12.44
N PRO A 171 -5.75 -2.51 -13.46
CA PRO A 171 -5.91 -3.97 -13.34
C PRO A 171 -4.63 -4.74 -13.02
N SER A 172 -3.46 -4.15 -13.25
CA SER A 172 -2.17 -4.75 -12.87
C SER A 172 -1.81 -4.59 -11.40
N SER A 173 -2.49 -3.69 -10.68
CA SER A 173 -2.27 -3.47 -9.25
C SER A 173 -2.49 -4.75 -8.44
N VAL A 174 -1.80 -4.85 -7.33
CA VAL A 174 -1.95 -5.96 -6.36
C VAL A 174 -2.94 -5.60 -5.26
N HIS A 175 -2.98 -4.32 -4.90
CA HIS A 175 -3.69 -3.81 -3.73
C HIS A 175 -4.93 -3.02 -4.10
N ALA A 176 -5.92 -3.04 -3.22
CA ALA A 176 -7.02 -2.09 -3.25
C ALA A 176 -6.54 -0.73 -2.74
N HIS A 177 -7.13 0.34 -3.26
CA HIS A 177 -6.79 1.71 -2.93
C HIS A 177 -8.05 2.56 -2.76
N ASN A 178 -7.90 3.71 -2.13
CA ASN A 178 -8.94 4.74 -2.05
C ASN A 178 -8.29 6.12 -2.05
N ILE A 179 -9.08 7.18 -1.86
CA ILE A 179 -8.57 8.53 -1.68
C ILE A 179 -9.30 9.23 -0.54
N ASP A 180 -8.54 9.72 0.43
CA ASP A 180 -8.95 10.66 1.46
C ASP A 180 -8.45 12.05 1.07
N LEU A 181 -9.36 13.02 0.89
CA LEU A 181 -9.01 14.41 0.61
C LEU A 181 -9.30 15.24 1.87
N HIS A 182 -8.28 15.78 2.48
CA HIS A 182 -8.42 16.65 3.66
C HIS A 182 -9.16 17.97 3.37
N ALA A 183 -9.37 18.30 2.09
CA ALA A 183 -10.24 19.41 1.65
C ALA A 183 -11.74 19.09 1.77
N VAL A 184 -12.12 17.83 1.99
CA VAL A 184 -13.51 17.38 2.03
C VAL A 184 -14.02 17.32 3.46
N ASN A 185 -15.08 18.07 3.74
CA ASN A 185 -15.77 18.00 5.02
C ASN A 185 -16.67 16.75 5.08
N GLY A 186 -16.22 15.74 5.78
CA GLY A 186 -16.96 14.49 5.94
C GLY A 186 -16.08 13.34 6.37
N PRO A 187 -16.68 12.22 6.76
CA PRO A 187 -15.92 11.07 7.23
C PRO A 187 -14.95 10.54 6.18
N GLY A 188 -13.65 10.57 6.49
CA GLY A 188 -12.59 9.99 5.65
C GLY A 188 -12.48 10.64 4.27
N GLY A 189 -12.80 11.94 4.13
CA GLY A 189 -12.49 12.72 2.93
C GLY A 189 -12.89 12.10 1.58
N GLY A 190 -13.83 11.16 1.56
CA GLY A 190 -14.23 10.39 0.38
C GLY A 190 -13.71 8.94 0.36
N ALA A 191 -12.81 8.54 1.25
CA ALA A 191 -12.17 7.23 1.25
C ALA A 191 -13.16 6.05 1.26
N VAL A 192 -14.23 6.15 2.07
CA VAL A 192 -15.26 5.10 2.15
C VAL A 192 -16.00 4.90 0.82
N LEU A 193 -16.14 5.99 0.03
CA LEU A 193 -16.87 5.99 -1.24
C LEU A 193 -15.99 5.57 -2.42
N THR A 194 -14.69 5.60 -2.26
CA THR A 194 -13.70 5.42 -3.34
C THR A 194 -12.82 4.19 -3.16
N ASN A 195 -13.15 3.28 -2.26
CA ASN A 195 -12.38 2.05 -2.13
C ASN A 195 -12.55 1.19 -3.40
N VAL A 196 -11.48 1.07 -4.19
CA VAL A 196 -11.45 0.39 -5.50
C VAL A 196 -10.47 -0.78 -5.48
N ASP A 197 -10.96 -1.96 -5.81
CA ASP A 197 -10.13 -3.12 -6.10
C ASP A 197 -9.47 -3.00 -7.48
N PRO A 198 -8.40 -3.77 -7.78
CA PRO A 198 -7.79 -3.78 -9.11
C PRO A 198 -8.81 -3.97 -10.23
N GLY A 199 -8.85 -3.03 -11.18
CA GLY A 199 -9.81 -2.98 -12.28
C GLY A 199 -11.13 -2.30 -11.96
N GLU A 200 -11.38 -1.88 -10.72
CA GLU A 200 -12.57 -1.13 -10.34
C GLU A 200 -12.45 0.37 -10.60
N THR A 201 -13.62 1.03 -10.69
CA THR A 201 -13.75 2.49 -10.80
C THR A 201 -14.90 2.94 -9.95
N LYS A 202 -14.71 4.00 -9.16
CA LYS A 202 -15.76 4.64 -8.36
C LYS A 202 -15.69 6.14 -8.51
N THR A 203 -16.84 6.78 -8.38
CA THR A 203 -16.98 8.24 -8.47
C THR A 203 -17.74 8.75 -7.27
N PHE A 204 -17.27 9.85 -6.69
CA PHE A 204 -18.02 10.59 -5.69
C PHE A 204 -18.00 12.09 -6.01
N THR A 205 -18.92 12.82 -5.41
CA THR A 205 -19.04 14.26 -5.62
C THR A 205 -18.98 14.98 -4.27
N PHE A 206 -18.21 16.06 -4.22
CA PHE A 206 -18.13 16.93 -3.06
C PHE A 206 -18.14 18.40 -3.47
N GLN A 207 -18.35 19.28 -2.50
CA GLN A 207 -18.22 20.72 -2.70
C GLN A 207 -16.95 21.22 -2.01
N ALA A 208 -16.15 22.02 -2.72
CA ALA A 208 -14.97 22.66 -2.18
C ALA A 208 -15.40 23.87 -1.34
N LEU A 209 -15.47 23.70 -0.01
CA LEU A 209 -16.06 24.69 0.88
C LEU A 209 -15.05 25.64 1.52
N ASN A 210 -13.84 25.17 1.76
CA ASN A 210 -12.84 25.90 2.53
C ASN A 210 -11.58 26.14 1.67
N PRO A 211 -11.18 27.40 1.45
CA PRO A 211 -9.91 27.69 0.80
C PRO A 211 -8.73 27.19 1.61
N GLY A 212 -7.72 26.66 0.94
CA GLY A 212 -6.50 26.15 1.56
C GLY A 212 -5.75 25.17 0.70
N LEU A 213 -4.56 24.83 1.14
CA LEU A 213 -3.74 23.77 0.56
C LEU A 213 -3.85 22.54 1.47
N TYR A 214 -4.32 21.45 0.92
CA TYR A 214 -4.62 20.22 1.67
C TYR A 214 -3.91 19.02 1.09
N VAL A 215 -3.56 18.08 1.95
CA VAL A 215 -3.10 16.75 1.53
C VAL A 215 -4.28 15.93 1.02
N TYR A 216 -4.05 15.10 0.02
CA TYR A 216 -4.84 13.90 -0.21
C TYR A 216 -3.92 12.69 -0.17
N HIS A 217 -4.43 11.56 0.27
CA HIS A 217 -3.67 10.33 0.36
C HIS A 217 -4.55 9.08 0.27
N CYS A 218 -3.96 7.91 0.17
CA CYS A 218 -4.69 6.66 0.30
C CYS A 218 -4.93 6.36 1.78
N ALA A 219 -6.19 6.18 2.16
CA ALA A 219 -6.59 5.80 3.51
C ALA A 219 -7.12 4.35 3.56
N HIS A 220 -6.79 3.51 2.58
CA HIS A 220 -7.06 2.08 2.65
C HIS A 220 -6.30 1.47 3.85
N PRO A 221 -6.87 0.46 4.54
CA PRO A 221 -6.25 -0.14 5.71
C PRO A 221 -4.75 -0.42 5.56
N ASN A 222 -4.00 -0.12 6.63
CA ASN A 222 -2.56 0.05 6.67
C ASN A 222 -2.08 1.32 5.95
N VAL A 223 -2.72 2.45 6.27
CA VAL A 223 -2.47 3.78 5.70
C VAL A 223 -0.99 4.11 5.60
N ALA A 224 -0.23 3.89 6.68
CA ALA A 224 1.21 4.18 6.71
C ALA A 224 2.00 3.44 5.62
N THR A 225 1.60 2.22 5.28
CA THR A 225 2.23 1.47 4.19
C THR A 225 1.90 2.09 2.84
N HIS A 226 0.64 2.48 2.60
CA HIS A 226 0.23 3.12 1.36
C HIS A 226 0.98 4.45 1.15
N ASP A 227 1.07 5.26 2.20
CA ASP A 227 1.74 6.56 2.15
C ASP A 227 3.25 6.42 1.94
N THR A 228 3.90 5.48 2.62
CA THR A 228 5.34 5.24 2.44
C THR A 228 5.70 4.66 1.07
N HIS A 229 4.74 4.05 0.37
CA HIS A 229 4.90 3.63 -1.02
C HIS A 229 4.64 4.75 -2.03
N GLY A 230 4.19 5.95 -1.59
CA GLY A 230 4.06 7.12 -2.44
C GLY A 230 2.63 7.60 -2.72
N MET A 231 1.63 7.07 -2.01
CA MET A 231 0.22 7.41 -2.28
C MET A 231 -0.25 8.67 -1.57
N TYR A 232 0.31 9.79 -1.96
CA TYR A 232 -0.09 11.11 -1.47
C TYR A 232 0.08 12.18 -2.55
N GLY A 233 -0.58 13.32 -2.34
CA GLY A 233 -0.48 14.51 -3.16
C GLY A 233 -1.15 15.72 -2.51
N LEU A 234 -1.27 16.81 -3.22
CA LEU A 234 -1.88 18.05 -2.72
C LEU A 234 -3.08 18.47 -3.58
N ILE A 235 -4.09 19.02 -2.91
CA ILE A 235 -5.20 19.71 -3.51
C ILE A 235 -5.25 21.16 -2.98
N LEU A 236 -5.21 22.11 -3.90
CA LEU A 236 -5.42 23.53 -3.61
C LEU A 236 -6.88 23.90 -3.88
N VAL A 237 -7.54 24.42 -2.86
CA VAL A 237 -8.83 25.09 -2.99
C VAL A 237 -8.54 26.60 -3.00
N GLU A 238 -8.58 27.20 -4.18
CA GLU A 238 -8.39 28.64 -4.30
C GLU A 238 -9.56 29.41 -3.69
N PRO A 239 -9.30 30.53 -2.95
CA PRO A 239 -10.37 31.35 -2.41
C PRO A 239 -11.21 31.98 -3.53
N ALA A 240 -12.44 32.35 -3.23
CA ALA A 240 -13.36 32.99 -4.17
C ALA A 240 -12.79 34.27 -4.81
N GLY A 241 -11.94 34.99 -4.08
CA GLY A 241 -11.24 36.19 -4.55
C GLY A 241 -9.97 35.94 -5.38
N GLY A 242 -9.63 34.67 -5.59
CA GLY A 242 -8.37 34.27 -6.24
C GLY A 242 -7.14 34.39 -5.32
N LEU A 243 -6.02 33.92 -5.80
CA LEU A 243 -4.73 34.03 -5.12
C LEU A 243 -3.97 35.28 -5.60
N SER A 244 -3.05 35.79 -4.75
CA SER A 244 -2.11 36.82 -5.16
C SER A 244 -1.23 36.34 -6.31
N LYS A 245 -0.94 37.20 -7.25
CA LYS A 245 -0.01 36.87 -8.34
C LYS A 245 1.38 36.60 -7.78
N VAL A 246 2.01 35.58 -8.29
CA VAL A 246 3.39 35.18 -8.00
C VAL A 246 4.15 35.01 -9.31
N ASP A 247 5.45 35.12 -9.27
CA ASP A 247 6.28 34.99 -10.48
C ASP A 247 6.35 33.52 -10.92
N LYS A 248 6.29 32.56 -9.96
CA LYS A 248 6.39 31.15 -10.24
C LYS A 248 5.76 30.31 -9.12
N GLU A 249 5.18 29.20 -9.52
CA GLU A 249 4.66 28.16 -8.63
C GLU A 249 5.42 26.85 -8.87
N PHE A 250 5.58 26.07 -7.81
CA PHE A 250 6.19 24.74 -7.84
C PHE A 250 5.42 23.79 -6.93
N TYR A 251 5.48 22.52 -7.28
CA TYR A 251 4.88 21.41 -6.50
C TYR A 251 5.91 20.38 -6.07
#